data_0aab579518c8f096d93a7b5234a35b28
#
_entry.id   0aab579518c8f096d93a7b5234a35b28
#
_cell.length_a   1.000
_cell.length_b   1.000
_cell.length_c   1.000
_cell.angle_alpha   90.00
_cell.angle_beta   90.00
_cell.angle_gamma   90.00
#
_symmetry.space_group_name_H-M   'P 1'
#
loop_
_entity.id
_entity.type
_entity.pdbx_description
1 polymer ?
#
loop_
_entity_poly.entity_id
_entity_poly.type
_entity_poly.pdbx_seq_one_letter_code
_entity_poly.pdbx_strand_id
1 'polypeptide(L)'
;MSESNFIQKVGAACNKKEDLYQKSKTRYAVRSIFAGGFLTLSTAVGAVAADLLNTFVPGSGRFLFPFIFAWGLVYLLFLNAELTTSNMMYLTAGTYLKKIHWKKALEILLYCTFFNLIGALIVAFLFNQTTAFAHVDPKGFLATVAENKLQRSNQVVFFEGVIANIFVNIAILSYLYFKDETAKVLLALSAIYMFVFMTNEHLAANFASFSLLSFNSVSSQLPHFEFLNILRHYSVTFFANWVGGGVLIGLAYAWLNNIKSLYND
;
A
#
# COMPACT_ATOMS: atom_id res chain seq x y z
N MET A 1 -7.51 16.53 31.56
CA MET A 1 -7.36 16.98 30.15
C MET A 1 -7.78 15.85 29.26
N SER A 2 -8.63 16.09 28.25
CA SER A 2 -9.01 15.08 27.26
C SER A 2 -7.80 14.79 26.33
N GLU A 3 -7.58 13.51 26.01
CA GLU A 3 -6.58 13.15 25.00
C GLU A 3 -6.94 13.80 23.66
N SER A 4 -5.94 14.18 22.85
CA SER A 4 -6.19 14.72 21.49
C SER A 4 -6.95 13.70 20.62
N ASN A 5 -7.67 14.21 19.64
CA ASN A 5 -8.43 13.39 18.67
C ASN A 5 -7.54 12.35 17.97
N PHE A 6 -6.30 12.73 17.63
CA PHE A 6 -5.32 11.81 17.03
C PHE A 6 -4.99 10.64 17.97
N ILE A 7 -4.66 10.92 19.24
CA ILE A 7 -4.30 9.90 20.22
C ILE A 7 -5.45 8.91 20.43
N GLN A 8 -6.68 9.42 20.57
CA GLN A 8 -7.86 8.57 20.72
C GLN A 8 -8.07 7.65 19.50
N LYS A 9 -7.98 8.19 18.29
CA LYS A 9 -8.17 7.42 17.05
C LYS A 9 -7.07 6.38 16.82
N VAL A 10 -5.80 6.74 17.05
CA VAL A 10 -4.68 5.79 16.95
C VAL A 10 -4.80 4.71 18.03
N GLY A 11 -5.13 5.09 19.27
CA GLY A 11 -5.37 4.11 20.35
C GLY A 11 -6.48 3.12 20.00
N ALA A 12 -7.63 3.62 19.51
CA ALA A 12 -8.75 2.79 19.08
C ALA A 12 -8.34 1.86 17.91
N ALA A 13 -7.57 2.38 16.94
CA ALA A 13 -7.08 1.58 15.83
C ALA A 13 -6.12 0.47 16.29
N CYS A 14 -5.17 0.78 17.18
CA CYS A 14 -4.25 -0.20 17.76
C CYS A 14 -4.99 -1.29 18.53
N ASN A 15 -5.92 -0.90 19.42
CA ASN A 15 -6.73 -1.84 20.19
C ASN A 15 -7.55 -2.76 19.26
N LYS A 16 -8.21 -2.21 18.23
CA LYS A 16 -8.96 -2.99 17.25
C LYS A 16 -8.09 -4.03 16.55
N LYS A 17 -6.87 -3.65 16.14
CA LYS A 17 -5.92 -4.53 15.45
C LYS A 17 -5.40 -5.62 16.40
N GLU A 18 -4.98 -5.25 17.59
CA GLU A 18 -4.49 -6.19 18.60
C GLU A 18 -5.58 -7.16 19.03
N ASP A 19 -6.77 -6.67 19.36
CA ASP A 19 -7.93 -7.48 19.73
C ASP A 19 -8.30 -8.49 18.65
N LEU A 20 -8.40 -8.05 17.40
CA LEU A 20 -8.73 -8.95 16.29
C LEU A 20 -7.64 -10.00 16.09
N TYR A 21 -6.38 -9.59 16.16
CA TYR A 21 -5.23 -10.49 16.03
C TYR A 21 -5.18 -11.54 17.14
N GLN A 22 -5.43 -11.13 18.40
CA GLN A 22 -5.44 -12.05 19.56
C GLN A 22 -6.65 -12.97 19.55
N LYS A 23 -7.85 -12.45 19.24
CA LYS A 23 -9.09 -13.23 19.25
C LYS A 23 -9.19 -14.18 18.05
N SER A 24 -8.66 -13.80 16.90
CA SER A 24 -8.69 -14.64 15.69
C SER A 24 -7.64 -14.20 14.66
N LYS A 25 -6.47 -14.83 14.69
CA LYS A 25 -5.43 -14.65 13.66
C LYS A 25 -5.96 -14.90 12.25
N THR A 26 -6.82 -15.89 12.07
CA THR A 26 -7.43 -16.19 10.77
C THR A 26 -8.28 -15.04 10.24
N ARG A 27 -9.10 -14.40 11.07
CA ARG A 27 -9.90 -13.24 10.65
C ARG A 27 -9.03 -12.04 10.32
N TYR A 28 -7.93 -11.86 11.06
CA TYR A 28 -6.95 -10.82 10.75
C TYR A 28 -6.26 -11.11 9.41
N ALA A 29 -5.85 -12.38 9.17
CA ALA A 29 -5.27 -12.81 7.90
C ALA A 29 -6.20 -12.54 6.71
N VAL A 30 -7.49 -12.89 6.82
CA VAL A 30 -8.47 -12.65 5.75
C VAL A 30 -8.60 -11.15 5.44
N ARG A 31 -8.63 -10.28 6.45
CA ARG A 31 -8.64 -8.83 6.22
C ARG A 31 -7.36 -8.33 5.52
N SER A 32 -6.22 -8.92 5.85
CA SER A 32 -4.95 -8.61 5.19
C SER A 32 -4.92 -9.14 3.74
N ILE A 33 -5.45 -10.34 3.50
CA ILE A 33 -5.63 -10.91 2.15
C ILE A 33 -6.49 -9.97 1.28
N PHE A 34 -7.59 -9.46 1.81
CA PHE A 34 -8.43 -8.51 1.08
C PHE A 34 -7.68 -7.23 0.67
N ALA A 35 -6.81 -6.69 1.53
CA ALA A 35 -6.06 -5.48 1.18
C ALA A 35 -5.11 -5.71 -0.01
N GLY A 36 -4.33 -6.79 0.02
CA GLY A 36 -3.48 -7.19 -1.11
C GLY A 36 -4.31 -7.49 -2.37
N GLY A 37 -5.44 -8.18 -2.19
CA GLY A 37 -6.36 -8.50 -3.27
C GLY A 37 -6.97 -7.26 -3.94
N PHE A 38 -7.49 -6.29 -3.17
CA PHE A 38 -8.10 -5.07 -3.73
C PHE A 38 -7.09 -4.22 -4.51
N LEU A 39 -5.84 -4.12 -4.03
CA LEU A 39 -4.81 -3.43 -4.78
C LEU A 39 -4.45 -4.20 -6.06
N THR A 40 -4.45 -5.52 -6.05
CA THR A 40 -4.18 -6.32 -7.24
C THR A 40 -5.32 -6.23 -8.25
N LEU A 41 -6.59 -6.22 -7.79
CA LEU A 41 -7.76 -5.98 -8.65
C LEU A 41 -7.61 -4.65 -9.41
N SER A 42 -7.34 -3.56 -8.68
CA SER A 42 -7.20 -2.23 -9.29
C SER A 42 -5.95 -2.12 -10.17
N THR A 43 -4.85 -2.79 -9.81
CA THR A 43 -3.64 -2.86 -10.64
C THR A 43 -3.93 -3.57 -11.97
N ALA A 44 -4.61 -4.72 -11.94
CA ALA A 44 -4.92 -5.48 -13.13
C ALA A 44 -5.81 -4.70 -14.10
N VAL A 45 -6.92 -4.14 -13.59
CA VAL A 45 -7.83 -3.31 -14.41
C VAL A 45 -7.12 -2.08 -14.95
N GLY A 46 -6.32 -1.42 -14.09
CA GLY A 46 -5.55 -0.24 -14.48
C GLY A 46 -4.53 -0.53 -15.58
N ALA A 47 -3.84 -1.68 -15.50
CA ALA A 47 -2.86 -2.08 -16.51
C ALA A 47 -3.52 -2.32 -17.88
N VAL A 48 -4.61 -3.08 -17.92
CA VAL A 48 -5.36 -3.33 -19.16
C VAL A 48 -5.91 -2.02 -19.75
N ALA A 49 -6.46 -1.14 -18.91
CA ALA A 49 -6.96 0.15 -19.37
C ALA A 49 -5.84 1.07 -19.88
N ALA A 50 -4.66 1.05 -19.23
CA ALA A 50 -3.50 1.81 -19.68
C ALA A 50 -2.97 1.32 -21.03
N ASP A 51 -2.89 0.00 -21.23
CA ASP A 51 -2.48 -0.58 -22.52
C ASP A 51 -3.47 -0.21 -23.61
N LEU A 52 -4.77 -0.36 -23.35
CA LEU A 52 -5.80 0.03 -24.31
C LEU A 52 -5.71 1.52 -24.67
N LEU A 53 -5.55 2.41 -23.70
CA LEU A 53 -5.45 3.84 -23.96
C LEU A 53 -4.17 4.18 -24.75
N ASN A 54 -3.07 3.49 -24.50
CA ASN A 54 -1.82 3.66 -25.25
C ASN A 54 -1.94 3.29 -26.73
N THR A 55 -2.92 2.46 -27.14
CA THR A 55 -3.16 2.16 -28.55
C THR A 55 -3.73 3.36 -29.32
N PHE A 56 -4.48 4.22 -28.63
CA PHE A 56 -5.07 5.44 -29.23
C PHE A 56 -4.12 6.63 -29.12
N VAL A 57 -3.51 6.82 -27.94
CA VAL A 57 -2.58 7.93 -27.68
C VAL A 57 -1.36 7.38 -26.93
N PRO A 58 -0.23 7.17 -27.61
CA PRO A 58 0.97 6.63 -26.99
C PRO A 58 1.41 7.43 -25.75
N GLY A 59 1.68 6.72 -24.66
CA GLY A 59 2.11 7.30 -23.38
C GLY A 59 0.99 7.83 -22.49
N SER A 60 -0.27 7.79 -22.93
CA SER A 60 -1.39 8.30 -22.13
C SER A 60 -1.83 7.35 -21.00
N GLY A 61 -1.51 6.07 -21.11
CA GLY A 61 -1.81 5.10 -20.05
C GLY A 61 -1.27 5.47 -18.67
N ARG A 62 -0.14 6.20 -18.62
CA ARG A 62 0.43 6.73 -17.38
C ARG A 62 -0.47 7.70 -16.61
N PHE A 63 -1.44 8.31 -17.26
CA PHE A 63 -2.43 9.19 -16.61
C PHE A 63 -3.66 8.41 -16.12
N LEU A 64 -4.05 7.36 -16.83
CA LEU A 64 -5.24 6.58 -16.49
C LEU A 64 -4.96 5.54 -15.40
N PHE A 65 -3.82 4.86 -15.46
CA PHE A 65 -3.44 3.84 -14.49
C PHE A 65 -3.52 4.31 -13.03
N PRO A 66 -2.92 5.46 -12.64
CA PRO A 66 -2.99 5.96 -11.28
C PRO A 66 -4.40 6.21 -10.78
N PHE A 67 -5.29 6.69 -11.65
CA PHE A 67 -6.69 6.94 -11.31
C PHE A 67 -7.44 5.64 -10.99
N ILE A 68 -7.27 4.62 -11.82
CA ILE A 68 -7.92 3.31 -11.59
C ILE A 68 -7.30 2.61 -10.38
N PHE A 69 -5.97 2.64 -10.25
CA PHE A 69 -5.28 2.05 -9.13
C PHE A 69 -5.74 2.64 -7.77
N ALA A 70 -5.98 3.94 -7.71
CA ALA A 70 -6.36 4.64 -6.48
C ALA A 70 -7.66 4.10 -5.86
N TRP A 71 -8.58 3.56 -6.68
CA TRP A 71 -9.80 2.91 -6.18
C TRP A 71 -9.53 1.68 -5.32
N GLY A 72 -8.42 1.00 -5.53
CA GLY A 72 -8.00 -0.12 -4.66
C GLY A 72 -7.83 0.31 -3.20
N LEU A 73 -7.28 1.51 -2.93
CA LEU A 73 -7.20 2.06 -1.57
C LEU A 73 -8.58 2.43 -1.04
N VAL A 74 -9.45 3.01 -1.85
CA VAL A 74 -10.83 3.34 -1.44
C VAL A 74 -11.54 2.06 -0.98
N TYR A 75 -11.50 0.99 -1.78
CA TYR A 75 -12.12 -0.29 -1.39
C TYR A 75 -11.59 -0.82 -0.07
N LEU A 76 -10.28 -0.85 0.11
CA LEU A 76 -9.71 -1.38 1.36
C LEU A 76 -10.06 -0.54 2.60
N LEU A 77 -10.18 0.78 2.47
CA LEU A 77 -10.56 1.66 3.57
C LEU A 77 -12.01 1.46 3.98
N PHE A 78 -12.93 1.47 3.02
CA PHE A 78 -14.36 1.35 3.29
C PHE A 78 -14.78 -0.08 3.67
N LEU A 79 -14.07 -1.10 3.19
CA LEU A 79 -14.32 -2.51 3.52
C LEU A 79 -13.48 -3.03 4.70
N ASN A 80 -12.81 -2.13 5.44
CA ASN A 80 -12.05 -2.45 6.64
C ASN A 80 -10.97 -3.53 6.43
N ALA A 81 -10.28 -3.51 5.29
CA ALA A 81 -9.14 -4.37 5.05
C ALA A 81 -7.89 -3.86 5.80
N GLU A 82 -6.94 -4.75 6.09
CA GLU A 82 -5.72 -4.45 6.84
C GLU A 82 -4.54 -4.31 5.90
N LEU A 83 -4.06 -3.08 5.72
CA LEU A 83 -2.94 -2.77 4.83
C LEU A 83 -1.65 -2.56 5.64
N THR A 84 -0.57 -3.22 5.22
CA THR A 84 0.74 -3.13 5.89
C THR A 84 1.26 -1.69 5.99
N THR A 85 1.16 -0.90 4.93
CA THR A 85 1.72 0.45 4.85
C THR A 85 0.95 1.48 5.69
N SER A 86 -0.37 1.32 5.87
CA SER A 86 -1.12 2.07 6.87
C SER A 86 -0.82 1.60 8.30
N ASN A 87 -0.59 0.30 8.48
CA ASN A 87 -0.21 -0.27 9.77
C ASN A 87 1.16 0.23 10.24
N MET A 88 2.08 0.54 9.33
CA MET A 88 3.35 1.20 9.68
C MET A 88 3.12 2.51 10.44
N MET A 89 2.19 3.34 10.02
CA MET A 89 1.81 4.57 10.73
C MET A 89 1.16 4.28 12.08
N TYR A 90 0.07 3.50 12.08
CA TYR A 90 -0.71 3.25 13.30
C TYR A 90 0.11 2.58 14.40
N LEU A 91 0.86 1.54 14.05
CA LEU A 91 1.60 0.75 15.02
C LEU A 91 2.85 1.48 15.54
N THR A 92 3.51 2.29 14.73
CA THR A 92 4.63 3.13 15.17
C THR A 92 4.14 4.23 16.11
N ALA A 93 3.09 4.97 15.71
CA ALA A 93 2.46 5.98 16.56
C ALA A 93 1.94 5.37 17.87
N GLY A 94 1.22 4.25 17.79
CA GLY A 94 0.69 3.54 18.94
C GLY A 94 1.76 3.04 19.91
N THR A 95 2.89 2.57 19.39
CA THR A 95 4.05 2.17 20.22
C THR A 95 4.64 3.37 20.98
N TYR A 96 4.85 4.49 20.30
CA TYR A 96 5.33 5.73 20.92
C TYR A 96 4.36 6.25 22.01
N LEU A 97 3.07 6.20 21.75
CA LEU A 97 2.02 6.60 22.68
C LEU A 97 1.72 5.56 23.77
N LYS A 98 2.45 4.43 23.80
CA LYS A 98 2.26 3.32 24.75
C LYS A 98 0.85 2.69 24.68
N LYS A 99 0.19 2.76 23.53
CA LYS A 99 -1.11 2.13 23.27
C LYS A 99 -0.99 0.67 22.85
N ILE A 100 0.19 0.26 22.37
CA ILE A 100 0.53 -1.13 22.02
C ILE A 100 2.01 -1.39 22.34
N HIS A 101 2.34 -2.63 22.73
CA HIS A 101 3.74 -3.01 22.98
C HIS A 101 4.48 -3.23 21.64
N TRP A 102 5.71 -2.72 21.52
CA TRP A 102 6.48 -2.75 20.26
C TRP A 102 6.64 -4.15 19.64
N LYS A 103 6.85 -5.21 20.46
CA LYS A 103 6.94 -6.59 19.96
C LYS A 103 5.65 -7.04 19.33
N LYS A 104 4.50 -6.68 19.94
CA LYS A 104 3.18 -7.00 19.39
C LYS A 104 2.90 -6.20 18.12
N ALA A 105 3.27 -4.94 18.10
CA ALA A 105 3.17 -4.09 16.90
C ALA A 105 3.97 -4.68 15.73
N LEU A 106 5.21 -5.11 15.96
CA LEU A 106 6.04 -5.75 14.94
C LEU A 106 5.45 -7.09 14.46
N GLU A 107 4.98 -7.94 15.40
CA GLU A 107 4.32 -9.21 15.07
C GLU A 107 3.12 -8.99 14.14
N ILE A 108 2.25 -8.05 14.49
CA ILE A 108 1.06 -7.70 13.69
C ILE A 108 1.46 -7.13 12.33
N LEU A 109 2.47 -6.27 12.27
CA LEU A 109 2.95 -5.66 11.03
C LEU A 109 3.48 -6.73 10.06
N LEU A 110 4.35 -7.61 10.53
CA LEU A 110 4.93 -8.68 9.71
C LEU A 110 3.85 -9.68 9.24
N TYR A 111 2.94 -10.03 10.13
CA TYR A 111 1.80 -10.89 9.79
C TYR A 111 0.91 -10.26 8.71
N CYS A 112 0.57 -8.99 8.87
CA CYS A 112 -0.19 -8.23 7.88
C CYS A 112 0.53 -8.19 6.52
N THR A 113 1.85 -7.92 6.53
CA THR A 113 2.68 -7.86 5.32
C THR A 113 2.65 -9.17 4.55
N PHE A 114 2.84 -10.28 5.26
CA PHE A 114 2.80 -11.61 4.66
C PHE A 114 1.44 -11.90 4.01
N PHE A 115 0.34 -11.62 4.70
CA PHE A 115 -0.99 -11.88 4.16
C PHE A 115 -1.45 -10.87 3.10
N ASN A 116 -0.89 -9.66 3.05
CA ASN A 116 -1.07 -8.76 1.89
C ASN A 116 -0.44 -9.37 0.63
N LEU A 117 0.77 -9.96 0.74
CA LEU A 117 1.40 -10.67 -0.39
C LEU A 117 0.57 -11.89 -0.83
N ILE A 118 0.07 -12.70 0.12
CA ILE A 118 -0.81 -13.83 -0.20
C ILE A 118 -2.06 -13.36 -0.95
N GLY A 119 -2.67 -12.25 -0.52
CA GLY A 119 -3.83 -11.67 -1.21
C GLY A 119 -3.52 -11.24 -2.64
N ALA A 120 -2.34 -10.64 -2.84
CA ALA A 120 -1.87 -10.26 -4.17
C ALA A 120 -1.66 -11.49 -5.07
N LEU A 121 -1.02 -12.54 -4.55
CA LEU A 121 -0.77 -13.79 -5.28
C LEU A 121 -2.09 -14.49 -5.68
N ILE A 122 -3.06 -14.58 -4.77
CA ILE A 122 -4.36 -15.21 -5.06
C ILE A 122 -5.07 -14.49 -6.20
N VAL A 123 -5.19 -13.17 -6.13
CA VAL A 123 -5.89 -12.39 -7.16
C VAL A 123 -5.11 -12.39 -8.47
N ALA A 124 -3.78 -12.30 -8.42
CA ALA A 124 -2.92 -12.41 -9.60
C ALA A 124 -3.09 -13.77 -10.30
N PHE A 125 -3.12 -14.86 -9.55
CA PHE A 125 -3.39 -16.19 -10.10
C PHE A 125 -4.75 -16.23 -10.82
N LEU A 126 -5.81 -15.69 -10.19
CA LEU A 126 -7.14 -15.65 -10.81
C LEU A 126 -7.14 -14.85 -12.12
N PHE A 127 -6.50 -13.68 -12.16
CA PHE A 127 -6.41 -12.90 -13.40
C PHE A 127 -5.67 -13.62 -14.51
N ASN A 128 -4.60 -14.32 -14.19
CA ASN A 128 -3.84 -15.11 -15.19
C ASN A 128 -4.61 -16.32 -15.75
N GLN A 129 -5.78 -16.67 -15.19
CA GLN A 129 -6.71 -17.63 -15.78
C GLN A 129 -7.73 -16.97 -16.72
N THR A 130 -7.70 -15.64 -16.88
CA THR A 130 -8.63 -14.89 -17.73
C THR A 130 -8.01 -14.53 -19.08
N THR A 131 -8.84 -14.26 -20.06
CA THR A 131 -8.39 -13.83 -21.39
C THR A 131 -7.64 -12.49 -21.34
N ALA A 132 -7.96 -11.61 -20.37
CA ALA A 132 -7.31 -10.31 -20.22
C ALA A 132 -5.81 -10.41 -19.86
N PHE A 133 -5.39 -11.53 -19.24
CA PHE A 133 -4.00 -11.79 -18.87
C PHE A 133 -3.41 -13.03 -19.55
N ALA A 134 -4.09 -13.63 -20.52
CA ALA A 134 -3.60 -14.80 -21.26
C ALA A 134 -2.28 -14.51 -22.01
N HIS A 135 -2.13 -13.27 -22.51
CA HIS A 135 -0.94 -12.81 -23.23
C HIS A 135 -0.62 -11.37 -22.80
N VAL A 136 0.31 -11.22 -21.87
CA VAL A 136 0.85 -9.91 -21.47
C VAL A 136 2.00 -9.56 -22.41
N ASP A 137 1.94 -8.38 -23.04
CA ASP A 137 3.03 -7.90 -23.89
C ASP A 137 4.24 -7.50 -23.03
N PRO A 138 5.46 -7.98 -23.31
CA PRO A 138 6.68 -7.53 -22.64
C PRO A 138 6.92 -6.01 -22.72
N LYS A 139 6.36 -5.35 -23.73
CA LYS A 139 6.38 -3.89 -23.91
C LYS A 139 5.13 -3.21 -23.38
N GLY A 140 4.17 -3.97 -22.85
CA GLY A 140 2.96 -3.45 -22.24
C GLY A 140 3.26 -2.63 -20.98
N PHE A 141 2.27 -1.85 -20.56
CA PHE A 141 2.41 -0.89 -19.47
C PHE A 141 2.92 -1.54 -18.17
N LEU A 142 2.28 -2.65 -17.75
CA LEU A 142 2.62 -3.30 -16.48
C LEU A 142 4.02 -3.90 -16.51
N ALA A 143 4.37 -4.61 -17.58
CA ALA A 143 5.69 -5.22 -17.76
C ALA A 143 6.80 -4.16 -17.79
N THR A 144 6.60 -3.08 -18.55
CA THR A 144 7.54 -1.96 -18.62
C THR A 144 7.72 -1.28 -17.26
N VAL A 145 6.63 -1.02 -16.53
CA VAL A 145 6.72 -0.40 -15.20
C VAL A 145 7.45 -1.32 -14.21
N ALA A 146 7.14 -2.61 -14.20
CA ALA A 146 7.79 -3.56 -13.28
C ALA A 146 9.28 -3.70 -13.57
N GLU A 147 9.67 -3.86 -14.83
CA GLU A 147 11.07 -3.93 -15.24
C GLU A 147 11.85 -2.68 -14.86
N ASN A 148 11.32 -1.49 -15.17
CA ASN A 148 11.94 -0.22 -14.80
C ASN A 148 12.12 -0.08 -13.27
N LYS A 149 11.18 -0.56 -12.46
CA LYS A 149 11.29 -0.55 -10.99
C LYS A 149 12.41 -1.47 -10.51
N LEU A 150 12.51 -2.67 -11.05
CA LEU A 150 13.52 -3.66 -10.66
C LEU A 150 14.95 -3.25 -11.04
N GLN A 151 15.11 -2.40 -12.05
CA GLN A 151 16.42 -1.81 -12.44
C GLN A 151 16.90 -0.72 -11.49
N ARG A 152 16.01 -0.12 -10.69
CA ARG A 152 16.38 1.01 -9.80
C ARG A 152 17.41 0.60 -8.76
N SER A 153 18.32 1.53 -8.46
CA SER A 153 19.25 1.37 -7.33
C SER A 153 18.51 1.39 -5.99
N ASN A 154 19.10 0.77 -4.97
CA ASN A 154 18.51 0.76 -3.61
C ASN A 154 18.25 2.17 -3.08
N GLN A 155 19.11 3.14 -3.41
CA GLN A 155 18.92 4.52 -3.01
C GLN A 155 17.66 5.14 -3.62
N VAL A 156 17.43 4.94 -4.91
CA VAL A 156 16.22 5.43 -5.60
C VAL A 156 14.97 4.76 -5.01
N VAL A 157 14.96 3.42 -4.90
CA VAL A 157 13.86 2.66 -4.31
C VAL A 157 13.54 3.16 -2.89
N PHE A 158 14.58 3.45 -2.09
CA PHE A 158 14.39 3.92 -0.73
C PHE A 158 13.69 5.30 -0.69
N PHE A 159 14.21 6.31 -1.39
CA PHE A 159 13.61 7.65 -1.33
C PHE A 159 12.22 7.71 -1.96
N GLU A 160 12.00 7.01 -3.07
CA GLU A 160 10.66 6.88 -3.66
C GLU A 160 9.69 6.14 -2.74
N GLY A 161 10.18 5.13 -2.02
CA GLY A 161 9.39 4.42 -1.02
C GLY A 161 9.00 5.29 0.18
N VAL A 162 9.90 6.15 0.66
CA VAL A 162 9.59 7.14 1.70
C VAL A 162 8.47 8.06 1.24
N ILE A 163 8.60 8.65 0.05
CA ILE A 163 7.61 9.58 -0.53
C ILE A 163 6.25 8.87 -0.72
N ALA A 164 6.26 7.67 -1.29
CA ALA A 164 5.01 6.92 -1.53
C ALA A 164 4.20 6.74 -0.23
N ASN A 165 4.85 6.34 0.86
CA ASN A 165 4.11 6.07 2.09
C ASN A 165 3.78 7.33 2.91
N ILE A 166 4.38 8.47 2.62
CA ILE A 166 3.87 9.78 3.07
C ILE A 166 2.49 10.02 2.42
N PHE A 167 2.36 9.90 1.11
CA PHE A 167 1.08 10.10 0.41
C PHE A 167 0.00 9.12 0.87
N VAL A 168 0.34 7.84 1.02
CA VAL A 168 -0.61 6.84 1.55
C VAL A 168 -1.13 7.26 2.92
N ASN A 169 -0.27 7.74 3.81
CA ASN A 169 -0.69 8.12 5.15
C ASN A 169 -1.34 9.51 5.22
N ILE A 170 -1.16 10.38 4.23
CA ILE A 170 -2.05 11.54 4.01
C ILE A 170 -3.48 11.06 3.76
N ALA A 171 -3.68 10.08 2.87
CA ALA A 171 -5.01 9.50 2.63
C ALA A 171 -5.60 8.89 3.92
N ILE A 172 -4.80 8.15 4.70
CA ILE A 172 -5.23 7.52 5.95
C ILE A 172 -5.62 8.58 7.01
N LEU A 173 -4.80 9.61 7.20
CA LEU A 173 -5.11 10.70 8.13
C LEU A 173 -6.38 11.45 7.69
N SER A 174 -6.52 11.73 6.39
CA SER A 174 -7.73 12.34 5.86
C SER A 174 -8.96 11.50 6.16
N TYR A 175 -8.88 10.18 5.96
CA TYR A 175 -9.95 9.25 6.32
C TYR A 175 -10.30 9.29 7.82
N LEU A 176 -9.30 9.48 8.68
CA LEU A 176 -9.51 9.59 10.14
C LEU A 176 -10.16 10.92 10.55
N TYR A 177 -9.76 12.02 9.93
CA TYR A 177 -10.18 13.37 10.39
C TYR A 177 -11.48 13.84 9.77
N PHE A 178 -11.72 13.56 8.50
CA PHE A 178 -12.92 14.01 7.81
C PHE A 178 -14.14 13.18 8.22
N LYS A 179 -15.31 13.84 8.25
CA LYS A 179 -16.60 13.19 8.53
C LYS A 179 -17.39 12.91 7.27
N ASP A 180 -17.21 13.74 6.25
CA ASP A 180 -17.87 13.58 4.95
C ASP A 180 -17.25 12.45 4.15
N GLU A 181 -18.07 11.46 3.75
CA GLU A 181 -17.58 10.27 3.06
C GLU A 181 -17.08 10.58 1.64
N THR A 182 -17.67 11.57 0.97
CA THR A 182 -17.24 12.00 -0.36
C THR A 182 -15.86 12.67 -0.29
N ALA A 183 -15.65 13.53 0.71
CA ALA A 183 -14.35 14.15 0.94
C ALA A 183 -13.26 13.11 1.23
N LYS A 184 -13.56 12.04 2.02
CA LYS A 184 -12.61 10.93 2.25
C LYS A 184 -12.22 10.25 0.94
N VAL A 185 -13.19 9.95 0.06
CA VAL A 185 -12.92 9.32 -1.24
C VAL A 185 -12.05 10.22 -2.10
N LEU A 186 -12.39 11.50 -2.26
CA LEU A 186 -11.65 12.44 -3.10
C LEU A 186 -10.20 12.62 -2.61
N LEU A 187 -9.99 12.74 -1.30
CA LEU A 187 -8.66 12.88 -0.73
C LEU A 187 -7.83 11.59 -0.86
N ALA A 188 -8.47 10.42 -0.68
CA ALA A 188 -7.80 9.15 -0.91
C ALA A 188 -7.39 9.00 -2.39
N LEU A 189 -8.30 9.27 -3.33
CA LEU A 189 -8.00 9.22 -4.76
C LEU A 189 -6.86 10.18 -5.14
N SER A 190 -6.90 11.43 -4.66
CA SER A 190 -5.88 12.43 -4.99
C SER A 190 -4.50 12.04 -4.47
N ALA A 191 -4.38 11.63 -3.21
CA ALA A 191 -3.10 11.27 -2.59
C ALA A 191 -2.49 10.03 -3.27
N ILE A 192 -3.30 9.02 -3.57
CA ILE A 192 -2.83 7.82 -4.25
C ILE A 192 -2.44 8.10 -5.69
N TYR A 193 -3.26 8.88 -6.41
CA TYR A 193 -2.94 9.30 -7.77
C TYR A 193 -1.53 9.92 -7.85
N MET A 194 -1.20 10.84 -6.94
CA MET A 194 0.07 11.57 -6.95
C MET A 194 1.29 10.64 -6.92
N PHE A 195 1.38 9.72 -5.94
CA PHE A 195 2.55 8.86 -5.85
C PHE A 195 2.61 7.80 -6.96
N VAL A 196 1.45 7.30 -7.40
CA VAL A 196 1.39 6.31 -8.50
C VAL A 196 1.76 6.94 -9.83
N PHE A 197 1.34 8.17 -10.07
CA PHE A 197 1.73 8.95 -11.25
C PHE A 197 3.25 9.15 -11.33
N MET A 198 3.89 9.38 -10.18
CA MET A 198 5.35 9.47 -10.06
C MET A 198 6.06 8.12 -10.13
N THR A 199 5.31 7.01 -10.22
CA THR A 199 5.83 5.63 -10.16
C THR A 199 6.61 5.29 -8.90
N ASN A 200 6.33 5.98 -7.78
CA ASN A 200 7.00 5.78 -6.51
C ASN A 200 6.77 4.36 -5.94
N GLU A 201 7.65 3.95 -5.03
CA GLU A 201 7.74 2.57 -4.56
C GLU A 201 6.85 2.32 -3.34
N HIS A 202 5.77 1.59 -3.56
CA HIS A 202 4.84 1.19 -2.49
C HIS A 202 4.78 -0.34 -2.40
N LEU A 203 5.07 -0.89 -1.22
CA LEU A 203 5.25 -2.33 -1.03
C LEU A 203 4.06 -3.16 -1.53
N ALA A 204 2.85 -2.84 -1.08
CA ALA A 204 1.67 -3.61 -1.45
C ALA A 204 1.26 -3.41 -2.93
N ALA A 205 1.58 -2.25 -3.54
CA ALA A 205 1.43 -2.04 -4.98
C ALA A 205 2.44 -2.88 -5.78
N ASN A 206 3.67 -2.99 -5.27
CA ASN A 206 4.69 -3.85 -5.87
C ASN A 206 4.34 -5.34 -5.71
N PHE A 207 3.73 -5.75 -4.59
CA PHE A 207 3.14 -7.09 -4.47
C PHE A 207 2.14 -7.36 -5.58
N ALA A 208 1.22 -6.41 -5.84
CA ALA A 208 0.23 -6.53 -6.90
C ALA A 208 0.87 -6.67 -8.29
N SER A 209 1.74 -5.72 -8.65
CA SER A 209 2.36 -5.66 -9.98
C SER A 209 3.23 -6.88 -10.27
N PHE A 210 4.11 -7.23 -9.33
CA PHE A 210 5.03 -8.34 -9.55
C PHE A 210 4.31 -9.70 -9.49
N SER A 211 3.28 -9.85 -8.63
CA SER A 211 2.48 -11.08 -8.60
C SER A 211 1.72 -11.32 -9.90
N LEU A 212 1.12 -10.28 -10.51
CA LEU A 212 0.43 -10.39 -11.79
C LEU A 212 1.35 -10.91 -12.91
N LEU A 213 2.62 -10.49 -12.91
CA LEU A 213 3.60 -10.93 -13.89
C LEU A 213 4.19 -12.30 -13.56
N SER A 214 4.30 -12.67 -12.27
CA SER A 214 4.91 -13.94 -11.83
C SER A 214 4.19 -15.19 -12.35
N PHE A 215 2.89 -15.11 -12.61
CA PHE A 215 2.09 -16.21 -13.17
C PHE A 215 2.00 -16.18 -14.70
N ASN A 216 2.66 -15.20 -15.34
CA ASN A 216 2.63 -15.03 -16.79
C ASN A 216 3.98 -15.36 -17.42
N SER A 217 3.97 -15.92 -18.63
CA SER A 217 5.19 -16.24 -19.39
C SER A 217 6.06 -15.01 -19.70
N VAL A 218 5.49 -13.80 -19.63
CA VAL A 218 6.22 -12.54 -19.81
C VAL A 218 7.34 -12.37 -18.78
N SER A 219 7.20 -12.93 -17.58
CA SER A 219 8.21 -12.83 -16.51
C SER A 219 9.60 -13.31 -16.95
N SER A 220 9.65 -14.39 -17.76
CA SER A 220 10.92 -14.92 -18.30
C SER A 220 11.56 -14.05 -19.40
N GLN A 221 10.84 -13.05 -19.90
CA GLN A 221 11.30 -12.12 -20.94
C GLN A 221 11.78 -10.79 -20.36
N LEU A 222 11.63 -10.59 -19.03
CA LEU A 222 12.04 -9.37 -18.32
C LEU A 222 13.41 -9.61 -17.65
N PRO A 223 14.48 -8.93 -18.08
CA PRO A 223 15.85 -9.23 -17.63
C PRO A 223 16.09 -9.11 -16.13
N HIS A 224 15.37 -8.21 -15.43
CA HIS A 224 15.56 -8.00 -14.01
C HIS A 224 14.48 -8.66 -13.14
N PHE A 225 13.54 -9.39 -13.75
CA PHE A 225 12.44 -10.06 -13.04
C PHE A 225 12.90 -11.39 -12.42
N GLU A 226 13.89 -11.31 -11.54
CA GLU A 226 14.48 -12.46 -10.85
C GLU A 226 14.08 -12.46 -9.36
N PHE A 227 13.90 -13.64 -8.79
CA PHE A 227 13.45 -13.80 -7.41
C PHE A 227 14.28 -13.02 -6.39
N LEU A 228 15.62 -13.08 -6.49
CA LEU A 228 16.49 -12.35 -5.55
C LEU A 228 16.40 -10.83 -5.72
N ASN A 229 16.20 -10.35 -6.95
CA ASN A 229 16.02 -8.94 -7.22
C ASN A 229 14.67 -8.44 -6.71
N ILE A 230 13.60 -9.22 -6.89
CA ILE A 230 12.28 -8.93 -6.32
C ILE A 230 12.35 -8.89 -4.79
N LEU A 231 13.02 -9.85 -4.16
CA LEU A 231 13.18 -9.91 -2.70
C LEU A 231 13.98 -8.70 -2.17
N ARG A 232 15.07 -8.33 -2.87
CA ARG A 232 15.83 -7.10 -2.58
C ARG A 232 14.91 -5.88 -2.62
N HIS A 233 14.17 -5.76 -3.71
CA HIS A 233 13.27 -4.63 -3.95
C HIS A 233 12.18 -4.52 -2.87
N TYR A 234 11.53 -5.64 -2.53
CA TYR A 234 10.54 -5.68 -1.44
C TYR A 234 11.14 -5.28 -0.09
N SER A 235 12.35 -5.76 0.21
CA SER A 235 13.03 -5.46 1.47
C SER A 235 13.34 -3.97 1.59
N VAL A 236 13.92 -3.36 0.57
CA VAL A 236 14.24 -1.91 0.57
C VAL A 236 12.96 -1.09 0.65
N THR A 237 11.93 -1.46 -0.13
CA THR A 237 10.64 -0.76 -0.14
C THR A 237 9.92 -0.88 1.22
N PHE A 238 9.99 -2.04 1.90
CA PHE A 238 9.42 -2.21 3.24
C PHE A 238 9.99 -1.19 4.23
N PHE A 239 11.31 -1.11 4.32
CA PHE A 239 11.98 -0.17 5.24
C PHE A 239 11.73 1.29 4.85
N ALA A 240 11.76 1.61 3.57
CA ALA A 240 11.46 2.93 3.05
C ALA A 240 10.03 3.38 3.39
N ASN A 241 9.05 2.50 3.15
CA ASN A 241 7.65 2.79 3.50
C ASN A 241 7.47 2.91 5.02
N TRP A 242 8.19 2.13 5.84
CA TRP A 242 8.14 2.31 7.29
C TRP A 242 8.71 3.66 7.71
N VAL A 243 9.80 4.13 7.12
CA VAL A 243 10.33 5.49 7.38
C VAL A 243 9.31 6.55 6.98
N GLY A 244 8.74 6.48 5.77
CA GLY A 244 7.77 7.48 5.30
C GLY A 244 6.48 7.51 6.14
N GLY A 245 5.83 6.38 6.28
CA GLY A 245 4.54 6.29 6.99
C GLY A 245 4.67 6.18 8.50
N GLY A 246 5.60 5.36 8.98
CA GLY A 246 5.79 5.12 10.41
C GLY A 246 6.50 6.27 11.12
N VAL A 247 7.67 6.67 10.62
CA VAL A 247 8.51 7.67 11.29
C VAL A 247 8.04 9.09 10.93
N LEU A 248 8.05 9.45 9.64
CA LEU A 248 7.80 10.84 9.22
C LEU A 248 6.34 11.27 9.42
N ILE A 249 5.38 10.36 9.32
CA ILE A 249 3.98 10.68 9.59
C ILE A 249 3.56 10.19 10.98
N GLY A 250 3.64 8.89 11.25
CA GLY A 250 3.10 8.31 12.49
C GLY A 250 3.75 8.84 13.75
N LEU A 251 5.08 8.80 13.82
CA LEU A 251 5.81 9.29 14.98
C LEU A 251 5.73 10.80 15.12
N ALA A 252 5.84 11.57 14.01
CA ALA A 252 5.75 13.03 14.06
C ALA A 252 4.37 13.50 14.58
N TYR A 253 3.27 12.95 14.04
CA TYR A 253 1.93 13.29 14.53
C TYR A 253 1.70 12.83 15.97
N ALA A 254 2.24 11.66 16.36
CA ALA A 254 2.16 11.20 17.74
C ALA A 254 2.92 12.13 18.70
N TRP A 255 4.09 12.63 18.29
CA TRP A 255 4.87 13.59 19.07
C TRP A 255 4.16 14.93 19.17
N LEU A 256 3.67 15.50 18.07
CA LEU A 256 2.91 16.76 18.04
C LEU A 256 1.70 16.74 18.97
N ASN A 257 1.00 15.62 19.04
CA ASN A 257 -0.23 15.48 19.83
C ASN A 257 0.01 15.00 21.27
N ASN A 258 1.23 14.60 21.65
CA ASN A 258 1.55 14.14 23.01
C ASN A 258 2.02 15.26 23.92
N ILE A 259 1.41 16.43 23.83
CA ILE A 259 1.77 17.59 24.66
C ILE A 259 0.84 17.65 25.86
N LYS A 260 1.44 17.76 27.07
CA LYS A 260 0.70 17.96 28.34
C LYS A 260 0.26 19.41 28.55
N SER A 261 0.46 20.33 27.62
CA SER A 261 0.19 21.76 27.72
C SER A 261 -0.78 22.24 26.65
N LEU A 262 -1.47 23.28 26.95
CA LEU A 262 -2.34 24.30 26.30
C LEU A 262 -2.60 24.27 24.77
N TYR A 263 -1.96 23.40 23.97
CA TYR A 263 -2.19 23.27 22.54
C TYR A 263 -3.00 22.00 22.24
N ASN A 264 -4.17 22.18 21.62
CA ASN A 264 -5.01 21.10 21.11
C ASN A 264 -5.31 21.37 19.63
N ASP A 265 -5.00 20.40 18.77
CA ASP A 265 -5.45 20.39 17.39
C ASP A 265 -6.95 20.06 17.29
#